data_f716972beadb607b52d72625deff7257
#
_entry.id   f716972beadb607b52d72625deff7257
#
_cell.length_a   1.000
_cell.length_b   1.000
_cell.length_c   1.000
_cell.angle_alpha   90.00
_cell.angle_beta   90.00
_cell.angle_gamma   90.00
#
_symmetry.space_group_name_H-M   'P 1'
#
loop_
_entity.id
_entity.type
_entity.pdbx_description
1 polymer ?
#
loop_
_entity_poly.entity_id
_entity_poly.type
_entity_poly.pdbx_seq_one_letter_code
_entity_poly.pdbx_strand_id
1 'polypeptide(L)'
;MDFTLSKQQQMVQKMYREFAENEVKPLAKKVDAEEYFPKETVEKMGKLGMMGIYFPTEVGGAGGDVLSYVMAVEELSKVCGTTGVIVSAHTSLCAAPIYENGTPEQKAKYLPKLCSGEWLGAFGLTEPGAGTDAQGQQTFAKQDPETGDWILNGSKIFITNAGYANVFIVIAVTDIVPDKKGRPTKQCSAFIVERTDPGFSVGKAEGKMGIRGSSTCELIFEDCRIPADRMLGVRGRGFQLAMATLDGGRIGIASQALGIAEGALEETVAYVKERKQFGRSISAFQNTQFELAEMKARVEAAKYLVYAAALKKQEAMDGKKVRYSVEAAQAKLIAARTASDVTRRCLQLFGGYGYTRDYPIERMMRDAKITEIYEGTSEVQMMVISGALLK
;
A
#
# COMPACT_ATOMS: atom_id res chain seq x y z
N MET A 1 -2.27 -18.54 20.41
CA MET A 1 -2.24 -17.26 19.71
C MET A 1 -3.29 -16.37 20.35
N ASP A 2 -2.92 -15.25 20.92
CA ASP A 2 -3.86 -14.31 21.54
C ASP A 2 -4.16 -13.20 20.52
N PHE A 3 -5.40 -13.04 20.12
CA PHE A 3 -5.87 -12.01 19.20
C PHE A 3 -6.48 -10.81 19.92
N THR A 4 -6.39 -10.79 21.28
CA THR A 4 -6.90 -9.68 22.08
C THR A 4 -5.96 -8.48 21.95
N LEU A 5 -6.49 -7.36 21.46
CA LEU A 5 -5.73 -6.11 21.41
C LEU A 5 -5.41 -5.63 22.83
N SER A 6 -4.17 -5.21 23.05
CA SER A 6 -3.76 -4.52 24.28
C SER A 6 -4.56 -3.22 24.47
N LYS A 7 -4.60 -2.70 25.68
CA LYS A 7 -5.26 -1.40 25.97
C LYS A 7 -4.69 -0.28 25.10
N GLN A 8 -3.37 -0.26 24.89
CA GLN A 8 -2.72 0.72 24.04
C GLN A 8 -3.18 0.58 22.57
N GLN A 9 -3.21 -0.64 22.04
CA GLN A 9 -3.69 -0.90 20.68
C GLN A 9 -5.16 -0.51 20.49
N GLN A 10 -6.02 -0.79 21.48
CA GLN A 10 -7.42 -0.34 21.47
C GLN A 10 -7.53 1.19 21.45
N MET A 11 -6.68 1.90 22.20
CA MET A 11 -6.66 3.36 22.23
C MET A 11 -6.23 3.96 20.89
N VAL A 12 -5.15 3.45 20.29
CA VAL A 12 -4.68 3.95 18.99
C VAL A 12 -5.66 3.60 17.88
N GLN A 13 -6.28 2.42 17.88
CA GLN A 13 -7.33 2.07 16.94
C GLN A 13 -8.53 3.03 17.03
N LYS A 14 -8.97 3.36 18.26
CA LYS A 14 -10.04 4.32 18.47
C LYS A 14 -9.65 5.69 17.90
N MET A 15 -8.43 6.16 18.12
CA MET A 15 -7.92 7.43 17.59
C MET A 15 -7.96 7.43 16.05
N TYR A 16 -7.51 6.34 15.39
CA TYR A 16 -7.53 6.23 13.93
C TYR A 16 -8.96 6.23 13.38
N ARG A 17 -9.88 5.55 14.05
CA ARG A 17 -11.32 5.56 13.70
C ARG A 17 -11.91 6.95 13.82
N GLU A 18 -11.69 7.65 14.93
CA GLU A 18 -12.18 9.01 15.12
C GLU A 18 -11.61 9.96 14.07
N PHE A 19 -10.33 9.84 13.73
CA PHE A 19 -9.73 10.60 12.65
C PHE A 19 -10.37 10.27 11.29
N ALA A 20 -10.56 9.00 10.97
CA ALA A 20 -11.18 8.56 9.73
C ALA A 20 -12.61 9.09 9.58
N GLU A 21 -13.43 9.01 10.62
CA GLU A 21 -14.83 9.49 10.60
C GLU A 21 -14.92 11.02 10.51
N ASN A 22 -14.06 11.76 11.24
CA ASN A 22 -14.18 13.21 11.36
C ASN A 22 -13.42 13.97 10.26
N GLU A 23 -12.28 13.45 9.77
CA GLU A 23 -11.38 14.18 8.86
C GLU A 23 -11.33 13.57 7.45
N VAL A 24 -11.59 12.27 7.29
CA VAL A 24 -11.49 11.57 6.00
C VAL A 24 -12.86 11.37 5.36
N LYS A 25 -13.83 10.85 6.10
CA LYS A 25 -15.18 10.50 5.61
C LYS A 25 -15.89 11.70 4.94
N PRO A 26 -15.85 12.93 5.49
CA PRO A 26 -16.50 14.09 4.85
C PRO A 26 -15.91 14.44 3.48
N LEU A 27 -14.64 14.13 3.24
CA LEU A 27 -13.93 14.44 1.99
C LEU A 27 -14.00 13.30 0.98
N ALA A 28 -14.35 12.08 1.40
CA ALA A 28 -14.22 10.88 0.57
C ALA A 28 -14.99 10.95 -0.76
N LYS A 29 -16.18 11.57 -0.78
CA LYS A 29 -16.95 11.79 -2.02
C LYS A 29 -16.24 12.75 -2.98
N LYS A 30 -15.67 13.84 -2.48
CA LYS A 30 -14.90 14.82 -3.25
C LYS A 30 -13.61 14.19 -3.80
N VAL A 31 -12.88 13.45 -2.95
CA VAL A 31 -11.64 12.76 -3.31
C VAL A 31 -11.85 11.84 -4.52
N ASP A 32 -12.95 11.10 -4.57
CA ASP A 32 -13.27 10.24 -5.70
C ASP A 32 -13.79 11.03 -6.92
N ALA A 33 -14.79 11.90 -6.71
CA ALA A 33 -15.47 12.58 -7.81
C ALA A 33 -14.55 13.53 -8.61
N GLU A 34 -13.69 14.26 -7.91
CA GLU A 34 -12.79 15.28 -8.47
C GLU A 34 -11.36 14.76 -8.72
N GLU A 35 -11.09 13.47 -8.43
CA GLU A 35 -9.74 12.89 -8.45
C GLU A 35 -8.77 13.69 -7.57
N TYR A 36 -9.30 14.21 -6.47
CA TYR A 36 -8.63 15.16 -5.60
C TYR A 36 -7.69 14.45 -4.61
N PHE A 37 -6.40 14.79 -4.66
CA PHE A 37 -5.45 14.32 -3.66
C PHE A 37 -5.64 15.08 -2.34
N PRO A 38 -5.96 14.41 -1.21
CA PRO A 38 -6.34 15.06 0.04
C PRO A 38 -5.11 15.54 0.83
N LYS A 39 -4.42 16.56 0.30
CA LYS A 39 -3.16 17.09 0.86
C LYS A 39 -3.29 17.50 2.31
N GLU A 40 -4.36 18.24 2.65
CA GLU A 40 -4.63 18.71 4.01
C GLU A 40 -4.87 17.55 4.99
N THR A 41 -5.47 16.45 4.53
CA THR A 41 -5.63 15.24 5.34
C THR A 41 -4.27 14.58 5.60
N VAL A 42 -3.40 14.52 4.58
CA VAL A 42 -2.03 13.99 4.72
C VAL A 42 -1.23 14.83 5.71
N GLU A 43 -1.30 16.16 5.66
CA GLU A 43 -0.66 17.06 6.60
C GLU A 43 -1.15 16.84 8.06
N LYS A 44 -2.46 16.61 8.25
CA LYS A 44 -3.02 16.27 9.57
C LYS A 44 -2.53 14.89 10.06
N MET A 45 -2.48 13.90 9.17
CA MET A 45 -1.92 12.57 9.48
C MET A 45 -0.45 12.67 9.92
N GLY A 46 0.36 13.50 9.26
CA GLY A 46 1.73 13.77 9.64
C GLY A 46 1.85 14.29 11.08
N LYS A 47 1.04 15.29 11.43
CA LYS A 47 1.00 15.87 12.79
C LYS A 47 0.60 14.88 13.88
N LEU A 48 -0.16 13.84 13.52
CA LEU A 48 -0.57 12.76 14.43
C LEU A 48 0.40 11.57 14.42
N GLY A 49 1.55 11.65 13.72
CA GLY A 49 2.53 10.58 13.62
C GLY A 49 2.09 9.40 12.74
N MET A 50 1.00 9.53 11.99
CA MET A 50 0.47 8.44 11.16
C MET A 50 1.32 8.14 9.92
N MET A 51 2.29 9.00 9.58
CA MET A 51 3.21 8.76 8.46
C MET A 51 4.46 7.96 8.87
N GLY A 52 4.68 7.76 10.18
CA GLY A 52 5.85 7.05 10.71
C GLY A 52 5.52 6.08 11.86
N ILE A 53 4.36 5.40 11.84
CA ILE A 53 3.77 4.70 12.99
C ILE A 53 4.74 3.71 13.67
N TYR A 54 5.34 2.78 12.91
CA TYR A 54 6.16 1.71 13.49
C TYR A 54 7.67 2.00 13.45
N PHE A 55 8.08 3.19 13.03
CA PHE A 55 9.48 3.56 13.11
C PHE A 55 9.83 4.08 14.51
N PRO A 56 11.06 3.82 14.98
CA PRO A 56 11.54 4.31 16.27
C PRO A 56 11.56 5.84 16.35
N THR A 57 11.45 6.38 17.55
CA THR A 57 11.47 7.83 17.80
C THR A 57 12.80 8.47 17.44
N GLU A 58 13.90 7.73 17.50
CA GLU A 58 15.26 8.17 17.15
C GLU A 58 15.38 8.57 15.66
N VAL A 59 14.52 8.04 14.81
CA VAL A 59 14.45 8.41 13.38
C VAL A 59 13.24 9.28 13.06
N GLY A 60 12.57 9.83 14.08
CA GLY A 60 11.39 10.69 13.93
C GLY A 60 10.06 9.94 13.80
N GLY A 61 10.03 8.63 14.02
CA GLY A 61 8.83 7.82 14.02
C GLY A 61 7.99 7.95 15.29
N ALA A 62 6.80 7.35 15.30
CA ALA A 62 5.89 7.38 16.44
C ALA A 62 6.17 6.29 17.50
N GLY A 63 7.11 5.37 17.28
CA GLY A 63 7.47 4.30 18.20
C GLY A 63 6.37 3.25 18.41
N GLY A 64 5.42 3.13 17.49
CA GLY A 64 4.38 2.13 17.52
C GLY A 64 4.84 0.78 16.96
N ASP A 65 3.90 -0.13 16.72
CA ASP A 65 4.13 -1.45 16.15
C ASP A 65 3.49 -1.62 14.76
N VAL A 66 3.82 -2.73 14.09
CA VAL A 66 3.28 -3.05 12.75
C VAL A 66 1.76 -3.27 12.81
N LEU A 67 1.23 -3.78 13.92
CA LEU A 67 -0.21 -3.96 14.09
C LEU A 67 -0.93 -2.60 14.19
N SER A 68 -0.35 -1.63 14.87
CA SER A 68 -0.86 -0.24 14.92
C SER A 68 -0.91 0.40 13.53
N TYR A 69 0.13 0.17 12.69
CA TYR A 69 0.13 0.60 11.30
C TYR A 69 -0.99 -0.08 10.48
N VAL A 70 -1.16 -1.38 10.63
CA VAL A 70 -2.23 -2.14 9.97
C VAL A 70 -3.60 -1.57 10.35
N MET A 71 -3.85 -1.32 11.64
CA MET A 71 -5.09 -0.73 12.12
C MET A 71 -5.32 0.69 11.57
N ALA A 72 -4.27 1.49 11.41
CA ALA A 72 -4.41 2.82 10.80
C ALA A 72 -4.87 2.72 9.33
N VAL A 73 -4.23 1.86 8.52
CA VAL A 73 -4.61 1.65 7.12
C VAL A 73 -6.03 1.07 7.01
N GLU A 74 -6.40 0.13 7.90
CA GLU A 74 -7.74 -0.46 7.99
C GLU A 74 -8.80 0.61 8.26
N GLU A 75 -8.67 1.40 9.34
CA GLU A 75 -9.67 2.39 9.74
C GLU A 75 -9.81 3.53 8.70
N LEU A 76 -8.71 3.99 8.10
CA LEU A 76 -8.74 4.95 6.99
C LEU A 76 -9.49 4.39 5.77
N SER A 77 -9.24 3.13 5.45
CA SER A 77 -9.81 2.48 4.27
C SER A 77 -11.27 2.12 4.41
N LYS A 78 -11.80 2.01 5.63
CA LYS A 78 -13.24 1.86 5.88
C LYS A 78 -14.06 2.99 5.28
N VAL A 79 -13.51 4.18 5.27
CA VAL A 79 -14.19 5.36 4.76
C VAL A 79 -13.65 5.85 3.41
N CYS A 80 -12.37 5.62 3.13
CA CYS A 80 -11.72 6.05 1.89
C CYS A 80 -10.47 5.21 1.55
N GLY A 81 -10.59 4.29 0.59
CA GLY A 81 -9.48 3.46 0.12
C GLY A 81 -8.28 4.26 -0.40
N THR A 82 -8.53 5.45 -0.97
CA THR A 82 -7.48 6.39 -1.39
C THR A 82 -6.59 6.83 -0.22
N THR A 83 -7.18 7.23 0.90
CA THR A 83 -6.40 7.71 2.06
C THR A 83 -5.59 6.59 2.69
N GLY A 84 -6.15 5.37 2.75
CA GLY A 84 -5.42 4.20 3.24
C GLY A 84 -4.19 3.86 2.40
N VAL A 85 -4.29 3.88 1.06
CA VAL A 85 -3.14 3.57 0.20
C VAL A 85 -2.06 4.63 0.23
N ILE A 86 -2.40 5.91 0.45
CA ILE A 86 -1.39 6.97 0.59
C ILE A 86 -0.44 6.65 1.74
N VAL A 87 -0.98 6.30 2.91
CA VAL A 87 -0.18 5.89 4.09
C VAL A 87 0.55 4.58 3.84
N SER A 88 -0.14 3.59 3.24
CA SER A 88 0.44 2.29 2.97
C SER A 88 1.68 2.37 2.08
N ALA A 89 1.58 2.99 0.92
CA ALA A 89 2.68 3.11 -0.04
C ALA A 89 3.83 3.96 0.52
N HIS A 90 3.53 5.07 1.17
CA HIS A 90 4.53 5.94 1.80
C HIS A 90 5.35 5.18 2.84
N THR A 91 4.68 4.51 3.77
CA THR A 91 5.32 3.87 4.92
C THR A 91 6.04 2.59 4.51
N SER A 92 5.35 1.67 3.82
CA SER A 92 5.89 0.33 3.55
C SER A 92 6.81 0.27 2.32
N LEU A 93 6.63 1.16 1.33
CA LEU A 93 7.36 1.08 0.07
C LEU A 93 8.48 2.14 -0.05
N CYS A 94 8.45 3.22 0.73
CA CYS A 94 9.50 4.24 0.69
C CYS A 94 10.25 4.38 2.02
N ALA A 95 9.57 4.67 3.12
CA ALA A 95 10.23 4.87 4.40
C ALA A 95 10.86 3.56 4.94
N ALA A 96 10.16 2.42 4.83
CA ALA A 96 10.67 1.13 5.29
C ALA A 96 11.96 0.68 4.60
N PRO A 97 12.09 0.66 3.26
CA PRO A 97 13.35 0.27 2.63
C PRO A 97 14.51 1.19 2.99
N ILE A 98 14.29 2.49 3.23
CA ILE A 98 15.34 3.40 3.74
C ILE A 98 15.72 3.00 5.18
N TYR A 99 14.74 2.74 6.04
CA TYR A 99 14.98 2.32 7.41
C TYR A 99 15.75 0.98 7.47
N GLU A 100 15.38 0.02 6.66
CA GLU A 100 15.94 -1.32 6.67
C GLU A 100 17.33 -1.42 6.00
N ASN A 101 17.57 -0.64 4.92
CA ASN A 101 18.75 -0.80 4.06
C ASN A 101 19.62 0.45 3.92
N GLY A 102 19.19 1.60 4.45
CA GLY A 102 19.92 2.86 4.35
C GLY A 102 21.14 2.92 5.25
N THR A 103 22.14 3.73 4.84
CA THR A 103 23.25 4.11 5.71
C THR A 103 22.75 5.01 6.84
N PRO A 104 23.53 5.20 7.93
CA PRO A 104 23.17 6.15 8.99
C PRO A 104 22.85 7.55 8.45
N GLU A 105 23.61 8.03 7.46
CA GLU A 105 23.46 9.35 6.84
C GLU A 105 22.17 9.42 6.02
N GLN A 106 21.86 8.38 5.23
CA GLN A 106 20.60 8.28 4.49
C GLN A 106 19.39 8.27 5.45
N LYS A 107 19.46 7.47 6.52
CA LYS A 107 18.39 7.43 7.53
C LYS A 107 18.19 8.80 8.19
N ALA A 108 19.27 9.45 8.61
CA ALA A 108 19.23 10.75 9.26
C ALA A 108 18.68 11.86 8.34
N LYS A 109 18.97 11.77 7.02
CA LYS A 109 18.51 12.75 6.04
C LYS A 109 17.01 12.60 5.71
N TYR A 110 16.55 11.37 5.52
CA TYR A 110 15.24 11.12 4.91
C TYR A 110 14.13 10.77 5.91
N LEU A 111 14.43 9.93 6.93
CA LEU A 111 13.37 9.39 7.77
C LEU A 111 12.65 10.45 8.62
N PRO A 112 13.31 11.43 9.24
CA PRO A 112 12.59 12.42 10.03
C PRO A 112 11.55 13.19 9.21
N LYS A 113 11.87 13.53 7.97
CA LYS A 113 10.94 14.25 7.07
C LYS A 113 9.82 13.37 6.54
N LEU A 114 10.11 12.09 6.28
CA LEU A 114 9.10 11.12 5.89
C LEU A 114 8.16 10.79 7.06
N CYS A 115 8.69 10.51 8.24
CA CYS A 115 7.89 10.17 9.42
C CYS A 115 7.01 11.33 9.90
N SER A 116 7.48 12.58 9.78
CA SER A 116 6.68 13.78 10.10
C SER A 116 5.61 14.11 9.04
N GLY A 117 5.68 13.49 7.85
CA GLY A 117 4.82 13.84 6.72
C GLY A 117 5.19 15.15 6.02
N GLU A 118 6.31 15.79 6.38
CA GLU A 118 6.87 16.92 5.62
C GLU A 118 7.19 16.52 4.19
N TRP A 119 7.73 15.32 4.02
CA TRP A 119 7.98 14.69 2.73
C TRP A 119 7.12 13.45 2.56
N LEU A 120 6.59 13.28 1.35
CA LEU A 120 5.88 12.08 0.95
C LEU A 120 6.80 11.18 0.11
N GLY A 121 6.67 9.87 0.30
CA GLY A 121 7.47 8.87 -0.39
C GLY A 121 6.69 8.07 -1.43
N ALA A 122 7.41 7.58 -2.46
CA ALA A 122 6.90 6.71 -3.50
C ALA A 122 7.92 5.61 -3.88
N PHE A 123 7.46 4.59 -4.64
CA PHE A 123 8.27 3.44 -5.02
C PHE A 123 8.15 3.14 -6.51
N GLY A 124 9.24 3.25 -7.24
CA GLY A 124 9.34 3.06 -8.69
C GLY A 124 9.95 1.72 -9.07
N LEU A 125 9.11 0.69 -9.26
CA LEU A 125 9.52 -0.63 -9.76
C LEU A 125 8.96 -0.90 -11.15
N THR A 126 7.63 -0.80 -11.30
CA THR A 126 6.86 -1.20 -12.48
C THR A 126 7.18 -0.35 -13.71
N GLU A 127 7.31 -1.01 -14.87
CA GLU A 127 7.51 -0.37 -16.18
C GLU A 127 6.41 -0.82 -17.16
N PRO A 128 6.21 -0.12 -18.30
CA PRO A 128 5.22 -0.50 -19.31
C PRO A 128 5.32 -1.96 -19.76
N GLY A 129 6.53 -2.50 -19.87
CA GLY A 129 6.81 -3.89 -20.26
C GLY A 129 7.12 -4.84 -19.09
N ALA A 130 7.10 -4.38 -17.83
CA ALA A 130 7.55 -5.14 -16.67
C ALA A 130 6.65 -4.90 -15.45
N GLY A 131 5.47 -5.51 -15.45
CA GLY A 131 4.57 -5.55 -14.30
C GLY A 131 4.85 -6.77 -13.42
N THR A 132 4.14 -7.88 -13.67
CA THR A 132 4.38 -9.16 -12.97
C THR A 132 5.79 -9.70 -13.23
N ASP A 133 6.30 -9.58 -14.45
CA ASP A 133 7.70 -9.85 -14.78
C ASP A 133 8.61 -8.66 -14.42
N ALA A 134 8.74 -8.39 -13.14
CA ALA A 134 9.51 -7.25 -12.64
C ALA A 134 11.02 -7.34 -12.94
N GLN A 135 11.55 -8.53 -13.27
CA GLN A 135 12.94 -8.67 -13.75
C GLN A 135 13.12 -8.23 -15.21
N GLY A 136 12.03 -8.17 -15.96
CA GLY A 136 12.03 -7.72 -17.36
C GLY A 136 12.31 -6.21 -17.53
N GLN A 137 12.45 -5.44 -16.45
CA GLN A 137 12.64 -3.99 -16.48
C GLN A 137 13.80 -3.53 -17.36
N GLN A 138 13.64 -2.33 -17.96
CA GLN A 138 14.57 -1.73 -18.92
C GLN A 138 15.25 -0.46 -18.39
N THR A 139 14.65 0.24 -17.44
CA THR A 139 15.28 1.41 -16.80
C THR A 139 16.65 1.03 -16.30
N PHE A 140 17.69 1.75 -16.74
CA PHE A 140 19.07 1.46 -16.37
C PHE A 140 19.72 2.62 -15.64
N ALA A 141 20.73 2.30 -14.84
CA ALA A 141 21.60 3.24 -14.16
C ALA A 141 23.04 2.95 -14.51
N LYS A 142 23.75 3.93 -15.09
CA LYS A 142 25.17 3.84 -15.41
C LYS A 142 25.96 4.73 -14.46
N GLN A 143 27.04 4.21 -13.89
CA GLN A 143 27.91 5.00 -13.04
C GLN A 143 28.86 5.86 -13.91
N ASP A 144 28.92 7.15 -13.57
CA ASP A 144 29.87 8.08 -14.14
C ASP A 144 31.29 7.77 -13.58
N PRO A 145 32.28 7.42 -14.42
CA PRO A 145 33.60 7.02 -13.94
C PRO A 145 34.42 8.16 -13.31
N GLU A 146 34.09 9.42 -13.62
CA GLU A 146 34.81 10.59 -13.12
C GLU A 146 34.32 11.05 -11.77
N THR A 147 32.98 11.07 -11.57
CA THR A 147 32.36 11.60 -10.36
C THR A 147 31.87 10.50 -9.41
N GLY A 148 31.65 9.29 -9.92
CA GLY A 148 31.04 8.19 -9.21
C GLY A 148 29.50 8.29 -9.13
N ASP A 149 28.89 9.37 -9.61
CA ASP A 149 27.44 9.56 -9.66
C ASP A 149 26.76 8.53 -10.58
N TRP A 150 25.47 8.38 -10.40
CA TRP A 150 24.64 7.51 -11.22
C TRP A 150 23.81 8.31 -12.22
N ILE A 151 23.78 7.87 -13.48
CA ILE A 151 22.95 8.43 -14.53
C ILE A 151 21.85 7.42 -14.85
N LEU A 152 20.61 7.79 -14.52
CA LEU A 152 19.42 6.97 -14.75
C LEU A 152 18.74 7.38 -16.06
N ASN A 153 18.31 6.37 -16.84
CA ASN A 153 17.51 6.56 -18.07
C ASN A 153 16.41 5.49 -18.14
N GLY A 154 15.19 5.90 -18.52
CA GLY A 154 14.04 5.05 -18.65
C GLY A 154 12.80 5.65 -18.04
N SER A 155 11.80 4.82 -17.75
CA SER A 155 10.56 5.27 -17.07
C SER A 155 9.97 4.20 -16.17
N LYS A 156 9.16 4.65 -15.19
CA LYS A 156 8.35 3.80 -14.31
C LYS A 156 6.90 4.24 -14.40
N ILE A 157 5.95 3.31 -14.40
CA ILE A 157 4.53 3.62 -14.49
C ILE A 157 3.75 3.16 -13.27
N PHE A 158 2.54 3.72 -13.12
CA PHE A 158 1.61 3.39 -12.03
C PHE A 158 2.18 3.65 -10.64
N ILE A 159 2.94 4.73 -10.48
CA ILE A 159 3.63 5.03 -9.22
C ILE A 159 2.71 5.83 -8.29
N THR A 160 2.26 5.16 -7.23
CA THR A 160 1.42 5.73 -6.17
C THR A 160 2.14 6.86 -5.45
N ASN A 161 1.41 7.92 -5.10
CA ASN A 161 1.90 9.15 -4.48
C ASN A 161 2.78 10.03 -5.37
N ALA A 162 3.16 9.61 -6.58
CA ALA A 162 4.21 10.25 -7.38
C ALA A 162 3.98 11.74 -7.64
N GLY A 163 2.75 12.19 -7.86
CA GLY A 163 2.45 13.62 -8.10
C GLY A 163 2.79 14.53 -6.91
N TYR A 164 2.84 13.98 -5.70
CA TYR A 164 3.09 14.72 -4.45
C TYR A 164 4.33 14.25 -3.69
N ALA A 165 4.94 13.13 -4.07
CA ALA A 165 6.14 12.60 -3.41
C ALA A 165 7.36 13.51 -3.61
N ASN A 166 8.18 13.60 -2.58
CA ASN A 166 9.48 14.30 -2.57
C ASN A 166 10.63 13.33 -2.79
N VAL A 167 10.44 12.07 -2.36
CA VAL A 167 11.45 11.00 -2.38
C VAL A 167 10.86 9.76 -3.03
N PHE A 168 11.68 9.12 -3.87
CA PHE A 168 11.31 7.95 -4.63
C PHE A 168 12.38 6.87 -4.44
N ILE A 169 11.98 5.65 -4.08
CA ILE A 169 12.86 4.49 -4.18
C ILE A 169 12.69 3.91 -5.57
N VAL A 170 13.76 3.94 -6.36
CA VAL A 170 13.73 3.50 -7.77
C VAL A 170 14.62 2.30 -7.96
N ILE A 171 14.09 1.25 -8.59
CA ILE A 171 14.85 0.07 -8.97
C ILE A 171 15.28 0.20 -10.44
N ALA A 172 16.57 0.09 -10.70
CA ALA A 172 17.11 0.18 -12.05
C ALA A 172 18.18 -0.89 -12.30
N VAL A 173 18.35 -1.29 -13.56
CA VAL A 173 19.39 -2.22 -14.00
C VAL A 173 20.74 -1.53 -13.93
N THR A 174 21.69 -2.10 -13.22
CA THR A 174 23.06 -1.58 -13.11
C THR A 174 24.09 -2.44 -13.82
N ASP A 175 23.83 -3.72 -13.95
CA ASP A 175 24.78 -4.68 -14.50
C ASP A 175 24.06 -5.79 -15.29
N ILE A 176 24.76 -6.35 -16.28
CA ILE A 176 24.36 -7.57 -16.98
C ILE A 176 25.45 -8.58 -16.76
N VAL A 177 25.15 -9.67 -16.07
CA VAL A 177 26.11 -10.71 -15.72
C VAL A 177 25.63 -12.07 -16.23
N PRO A 178 26.52 -13.01 -16.57
CA PRO A 178 26.11 -14.35 -16.95
C PRO A 178 25.53 -15.11 -15.74
N ASP A 179 24.41 -15.83 -15.95
CA ASP A 179 23.90 -16.81 -14.98
C ASP A 179 24.80 -18.08 -14.95
N LYS A 180 24.43 -19.04 -14.12
CA LYS A 180 25.15 -20.33 -14.03
C LYS A 180 25.19 -21.13 -15.34
N LYS A 181 24.36 -20.76 -16.33
CA LYS A 181 24.29 -21.36 -17.66
C LYS A 181 24.91 -20.45 -18.74
N GLY A 182 25.58 -19.36 -18.34
CA GLY A 182 26.20 -18.40 -19.24
C GLY A 182 25.23 -17.42 -19.94
N ARG A 183 23.94 -17.40 -19.57
CA ARG A 183 22.95 -16.51 -20.16
C ARG A 183 23.01 -15.13 -19.50
N PRO A 184 22.91 -14.02 -20.29
CA PRO A 184 22.91 -12.68 -19.72
C PRO A 184 21.70 -12.49 -18.78
N THR A 185 21.96 -12.05 -17.56
CA THR A 185 20.96 -11.78 -16.53
C THR A 185 21.15 -10.38 -15.98
N LYS A 186 20.07 -9.62 -15.92
CA LYS A 186 20.08 -8.26 -15.38
C LYS A 186 20.22 -8.30 -13.86
N GLN A 187 21.14 -7.50 -13.35
CA GLN A 187 21.23 -7.17 -11.93
C GLN A 187 20.75 -5.73 -11.72
N CYS A 188 19.89 -5.55 -10.73
CA CYS A 188 19.31 -4.27 -10.40
C CYS A 188 19.87 -3.75 -9.08
N SER A 189 19.94 -2.44 -8.97
CA SER A 189 20.22 -1.72 -7.73
C SER A 189 19.05 -0.81 -7.38
N ALA A 190 18.98 -0.39 -6.12
CA ALA A 190 17.98 0.54 -5.64
C ALA A 190 18.61 1.92 -5.44
N PHE A 191 17.87 2.98 -5.75
CA PHE A 191 18.31 4.36 -5.66
C PHE A 191 17.30 5.21 -4.93
N ILE A 192 17.76 6.17 -4.13
CA ILE A 192 16.96 7.24 -3.55
C ILE A 192 17.01 8.40 -4.53
N VAL A 193 15.88 8.66 -5.20
CA VAL A 193 15.70 9.80 -6.11
C VAL A 193 14.93 10.89 -5.41
N GLU A 194 15.38 12.12 -5.50
CA GLU A 194 14.65 13.30 -5.02
C GLU A 194 13.91 13.97 -6.19
N ARG A 195 12.75 14.57 -5.88
CA ARG A 195 11.96 15.27 -6.92
C ARG A 195 12.73 16.33 -7.69
N THR A 196 13.74 16.90 -7.06
CA THR A 196 14.55 18.00 -7.60
C THR A 196 15.80 17.55 -8.37
N ASP A 197 16.01 16.24 -8.51
CA ASP A 197 17.19 15.73 -9.23
C ASP A 197 17.13 16.14 -10.71
N PRO A 198 18.24 16.63 -11.27
CA PRO A 198 18.30 17.00 -12.68
C PRO A 198 18.02 15.79 -13.59
N GLY A 199 17.16 15.98 -14.60
CA GLY A 199 16.75 14.91 -15.51
C GLY A 199 15.66 14.00 -14.99
N PHE A 200 15.09 14.27 -13.80
CA PHE A 200 13.92 13.59 -13.25
C PHE A 200 12.65 14.42 -13.47
N SER A 201 11.59 13.76 -13.93
CA SER A 201 10.27 14.38 -14.02
C SER A 201 9.15 13.37 -13.72
N VAL A 202 7.99 13.92 -13.39
CA VAL A 202 6.76 13.15 -13.07
C VAL A 202 5.71 13.48 -14.11
N GLY A 203 5.18 12.44 -14.75
CA GLY A 203 4.14 12.54 -15.77
C GLY A 203 2.76 12.89 -15.20
N LYS A 204 1.75 12.87 -16.06
CA LYS A 204 0.35 13.12 -15.68
C LYS A 204 -0.19 12.02 -14.77
N ALA A 205 -1.16 12.40 -13.94
CA ALA A 205 -1.91 11.41 -13.15
C ALA A 205 -2.78 10.52 -14.06
N GLU A 206 -2.80 9.23 -13.76
CA GLU A 206 -3.59 8.24 -14.47
C GLU A 206 -5.08 8.37 -14.11
N GLY A 207 -5.95 8.33 -15.13
CA GLY A 207 -7.39 8.17 -14.94
C GLY A 207 -7.73 6.74 -14.49
N LYS A 208 -8.31 6.57 -13.31
CA LYS A 208 -8.49 5.25 -12.70
C LYS A 208 -9.94 4.91 -12.43
N MET A 209 -10.25 3.61 -12.39
CA MET A 209 -11.55 3.07 -12.02
C MET A 209 -11.91 3.40 -10.56
N GLY A 210 -10.98 3.16 -9.63
CA GLY A 210 -11.12 3.38 -8.19
C GLY A 210 -9.88 4.05 -7.61
N ILE A 211 -9.87 4.28 -6.29
CA ILE A 211 -8.83 5.05 -5.58
C ILE A 211 -8.45 6.32 -6.35
N ARG A 212 -9.44 7.01 -6.90
CA ARG A 212 -9.25 8.03 -7.93
C ARG A 212 -8.44 9.22 -7.44
N GLY A 213 -8.58 9.60 -6.18
CA GLY A 213 -7.80 10.67 -5.56
C GLY A 213 -6.35 10.30 -5.21
N SER A 214 -5.94 9.03 -5.39
CA SER A 214 -4.53 8.64 -5.26
C SER A 214 -3.75 9.14 -6.48
N SER A 215 -2.72 9.96 -6.27
CA SER A 215 -1.89 10.47 -7.35
C SER A 215 -0.95 9.38 -7.86
N THR A 216 -1.38 8.69 -8.90
CA THR A 216 -0.65 7.62 -9.57
C THR A 216 -0.10 8.14 -10.89
N CYS A 217 1.23 8.24 -11.06
CA CYS A 217 1.84 8.85 -12.23
C CYS A 217 2.96 7.98 -12.80
N GLU A 218 3.44 8.37 -13.98
CA GLU A 218 4.71 7.92 -14.55
C GLU A 218 5.87 8.69 -13.91
N LEU A 219 7.04 8.02 -13.76
CA LEU A 219 8.33 8.64 -13.48
C LEU A 219 9.19 8.56 -14.75
N ILE A 220 9.81 9.66 -15.12
CA ILE A 220 10.61 9.78 -16.34
C ILE A 220 12.03 10.17 -15.95
N PHE A 221 13.01 9.45 -16.50
CA PHE A 221 14.43 9.65 -16.25
C PHE A 221 15.13 9.89 -17.59
N GLU A 222 15.66 11.10 -17.78
CA GLU A 222 16.39 11.53 -18.99
C GLU A 222 17.74 12.08 -18.54
N ASP A 223 18.77 11.24 -18.61
CA ASP A 223 20.09 11.49 -18.03
C ASP A 223 20.02 11.97 -16.57
N CYS A 224 19.11 11.38 -15.81
CA CYS A 224 18.86 11.76 -14.42
C CYS A 224 20.07 11.47 -13.56
N ARG A 225 20.74 12.53 -13.09
CA ARG A 225 21.96 12.43 -12.29
C ARG A 225 21.65 12.33 -10.80
N ILE A 226 22.14 11.28 -10.20
CA ILE A 226 21.97 10.95 -8.77
C ILE A 226 23.35 10.84 -8.13
N PRO A 227 23.62 11.55 -7.02
CA PRO A 227 24.87 11.42 -6.25
C PRO A 227 25.19 9.96 -5.87
N ALA A 228 26.46 9.62 -5.87
CA ALA A 228 26.96 8.27 -5.59
C ALA A 228 26.46 7.69 -4.26
N ASP A 229 26.31 8.54 -3.24
CA ASP A 229 25.85 8.19 -1.90
C ASP A 229 24.35 7.89 -1.78
N ARG A 230 23.58 8.02 -2.88
CA ARG A 230 22.15 7.74 -2.91
C ARG A 230 21.78 6.35 -3.45
N MET A 231 22.75 5.49 -3.74
CA MET A 231 22.45 4.08 -3.92
C MET A 231 22.00 3.48 -2.58
N LEU A 232 20.82 2.83 -2.57
CA LEU A 232 20.26 2.23 -1.37
C LEU A 232 20.65 0.75 -1.27
N GLY A 233 21.30 0.38 -0.16
CA GLY A 233 21.74 -0.98 0.08
C GLY A 233 22.97 -1.37 -0.76
N VAL A 234 22.96 -2.54 -1.39
CA VAL A 234 24.11 -3.13 -2.07
C VAL A 234 23.89 -3.20 -3.58
N ARG A 235 24.91 -2.80 -4.39
CA ARG A 235 24.88 -2.91 -5.85
C ARG A 235 24.53 -4.33 -6.30
N GLY A 236 23.65 -4.44 -7.28
CA GLY A 236 23.18 -5.72 -7.83
C GLY A 236 22.17 -6.46 -6.94
N ARG A 237 21.79 -5.92 -5.77
CA ARG A 237 20.81 -6.50 -4.84
C ARG A 237 19.45 -5.77 -4.81
N GLY A 238 19.25 -4.79 -5.69
CA GLY A 238 18.02 -4.00 -5.74
C GLY A 238 16.75 -4.81 -6.00
N PHE A 239 16.81 -5.87 -6.80
CA PHE A 239 15.66 -6.75 -7.01
C PHE A 239 15.26 -7.50 -5.73
N GLN A 240 16.24 -7.98 -4.97
CA GLN A 240 15.98 -8.65 -3.68
C GLN A 240 15.40 -7.66 -2.65
N LEU A 241 15.94 -6.44 -2.61
CA LEU A 241 15.40 -5.36 -1.80
C LEU A 241 13.95 -5.09 -2.19
N ALA A 242 13.65 -4.97 -3.49
CA ALA A 242 12.29 -4.75 -3.97
C ALA A 242 11.32 -5.86 -3.54
N MET A 243 11.73 -7.12 -3.63
CA MET A 243 10.87 -8.25 -3.20
C MET A 243 10.61 -8.22 -1.70
N ALA A 244 11.61 -7.91 -0.88
CA ALA A 244 11.45 -7.76 0.57
C ALA A 244 10.54 -6.56 0.92
N THR A 245 10.69 -5.45 0.22
CA THR A 245 9.82 -4.26 0.35
C THR A 245 8.36 -4.61 0.04
N LEU A 246 8.12 -5.35 -1.06
CA LEU A 246 6.78 -5.79 -1.44
C LEU A 246 6.14 -6.76 -0.44
N ASP A 247 6.92 -7.59 0.25
CA ASP A 247 6.37 -8.43 1.33
C ASP A 247 5.75 -7.56 2.45
N GLY A 248 6.39 -6.45 2.80
CA GLY A 248 5.85 -5.45 3.73
C GLY A 248 4.63 -4.71 3.18
N GLY A 249 4.68 -4.32 1.90
CA GLY A 249 3.60 -3.64 1.19
C GLY A 249 2.34 -4.47 1.09
N ARG A 250 2.47 -5.79 0.83
CA ARG A 250 1.33 -6.73 0.79
C ARG A 250 0.48 -6.71 2.06
N ILE A 251 1.10 -6.55 3.23
CA ILE A 251 0.38 -6.42 4.50
C ILE A 251 -0.43 -5.11 4.52
N GLY A 252 0.14 -4.00 4.06
CA GLY A 252 -0.56 -2.72 3.93
C GLY A 252 -1.77 -2.80 2.99
N ILE A 253 -1.61 -3.45 1.82
CA ILE A 253 -2.71 -3.64 0.87
C ILE A 253 -3.77 -4.62 1.40
N ALA A 254 -3.36 -5.66 2.13
CA ALA A 254 -4.29 -6.55 2.81
C ALA A 254 -5.15 -5.77 3.83
N SER A 255 -4.54 -4.84 4.57
CA SER A 255 -5.23 -3.96 5.53
C SER A 255 -6.19 -2.99 4.83
N GLN A 256 -5.78 -2.42 3.68
CA GLN A 256 -6.64 -1.56 2.87
C GLN A 256 -7.86 -2.35 2.37
N ALA A 257 -7.65 -3.54 1.82
CA ALA A 257 -8.73 -4.40 1.34
C ALA A 257 -9.70 -4.78 2.48
N LEU A 258 -9.15 -5.15 3.63
CA LEU A 258 -9.93 -5.44 4.84
C LEU A 258 -10.79 -4.24 5.24
N GLY A 259 -10.20 -3.05 5.35
CA GLY A 259 -10.93 -1.84 5.70
C GLY A 259 -12.06 -1.52 4.72
N ILE A 260 -11.82 -1.61 3.40
CA ILE A 260 -12.87 -1.42 2.39
C ILE A 260 -14.01 -2.42 2.58
N ALA A 261 -13.70 -3.70 2.85
CA ALA A 261 -14.73 -4.73 3.09
C ALA A 261 -15.55 -4.44 4.35
N GLU A 262 -14.88 -4.07 5.44
CA GLU A 262 -15.55 -3.71 6.71
C GLU A 262 -16.44 -2.49 6.53
N GLY A 263 -15.94 -1.41 5.93
CA GLY A 263 -16.72 -0.19 5.68
C GLY A 263 -17.95 -0.46 4.80
N ALA A 264 -17.79 -1.24 3.73
CA ALA A 264 -18.92 -1.62 2.88
C ALA A 264 -19.98 -2.43 3.63
N LEU A 265 -19.56 -3.33 4.51
CA LEU A 265 -20.47 -4.13 5.32
C LEU A 265 -21.19 -3.25 6.38
N GLU A 266 -20.48 -2.34 7.05
CA GLU A 266 -21.03 -1.42 8.03
C GLU A 266 -22.10 -0.50 7.39
N GLU A 267 -21.82 0.14 6.25
CA GLU A 267 -22.77 0.96 5.48
C GLU A 267 -23.99 0.13 5.04
N THR A 268 -23.78 -1.12 4.63
CA THR A 268 -24.85 -2.01 4.19
C THR A 268 -25.75 -2.41 5.36
N VAL A 269 -25.18 -2.73 6.52
CA VAL A 269 -25.97 -3.07 7.73
C VAL A 269 -26.84 -1.89 8.16
N ALA A 270 -26.33 -0.66 8.09
CA ALA A 270 -27.12 0.53 8.37
C ALA A 270 -28.27 0.66 7.36
N TYR A 271 -27.97 0.59 6.07
CA TYR A 271 -28.95 0.73 4.99
C TYR A 271 -30.07 -0.30 5.06
N VAL A 272 -29.78 -1.60 5.23
CA VAL A 272 -30.81 -2.66 5.22
C VAL A 272 -31.74 -2.60 6.43
N LYS A 273 -31.31 -1.99 7.54
CA LYS A 273 -32.18 -1.75 8.71
C LYS A 273 -33.21 -0.66 8.45
N GLU A 274 -32.86 0.36 7.69
CA GLU A 274 -33.71 1.52 7.40
C GLU A 274 -34.60 1.29 6.17
N ARG A 275 -34.04 0.71 5.10
CA ARG A 275 -34.73 0.47 3.85
C ARG A 275 -35.89 -0.51 3.99
N LYS A 276 -37.08 -0.10 3.57
CA LYS A 276 -38.28 -0.93 3.63
C LYS A 276 -38.74 -1.31 2.21
N GLN A 277 -39.10 -2.55 2.02
CA GLN A 277 -39.79 -3.09 0.83
C GLN A 277 -40.77 -4.18 1.30
N PHE A 278 -41.90 -4.35 0.57
CA PHE A 278 -42.95 -5.29 0.92
C PHE A 278 -43.45 -5.08 2.35
N GLY A 279 -43.57 -3.82 2.80
CA GLY A 279 -44.10 -3.42 4.10
C GLY A 279 -43.16 -3.63 5.31
N ARG A 280 -41.92 -4.10 5.12
CA ARG A 280 -40.95 -4.34 6.20
C ARG A 280 -39.54 -3.97 5.83
N SER A 281 -38.64 -3.82 6.81
CA SER A 281 -37.20 -3.63 6.60
C SER A 281 -36.65 -4.78 5.77
N ILE A 282 -35.74 -4.48 4.84
CA ILE A 282 -35.09 -5.54 4.04
C ILE A 282 -34.18 -6.42 4.89
N SER A 283 -33.73 -5.97 6.06
CA SER A 283 -33.02 -6.81 7.04
C SER A 283 -33.88 -7.94 7.64
N ALA A 284 -35.22 -7.87 7.53
CA ALA A 284 -36.13 -8.91 7.98
C ALA A 284 -36.27 -10.10 7.01
N PHE A 285 -35.68 -10.02 5.81
CA PHE A 285 -35.68 -11.12 4.86
C PHE A 285 -34.53 -12.09 5.15
N GLN A 286 -34.82 -13.37 5.20
CA GLN A 286 -33.86 -14.42 5.57
C GLN A 286 -32.63 -14.41 4.64
N ASN A 287 -32.83 -14.23 3.32
CA ASN A 287 -31.70 -14.14 2.39
C ASN A 287 -30.75 -12.98 2.73
N THR A 288 -31.27 -11.80 3.09
CA THR A 288 -30.45 -10.65 3.50
C THR A 288 -29.63 -10.98 4.76
N GLN A 289 -30.26 -11.69 5.71
CA GLN A 289 -29.57 -12.11 6.94
C GLN A 289 -28.43 -13.10 6.64
N PHE A 290 -28.66 -14.06 5.75
CA PHE A 290 -27.64 -15.04 5.34
C PHE A 290 -26.47 -14.37 4.59
N GLU A 291 -26.76 -13.45 3.67
CA GLU A 291 -25.74 -12.67 2.97
C GLU A 291 -24.85 -11.89 3.95
N LEU A 292 -25.46 -11.17 4.90
CA LEU A 292 -24.73 -10.41 5.91
C LEU A 292 -23.88 -11.31 6.83
N ALA A 293 -24.44 -12.44 7.27
CA ALA A 293 -23.74 -13.39 8.14
C ALA A 293 -22.50 -13.99 7.46
N GLU A 294 -22.64 -14.41 6.19
CA GLU A 294 -21.53 -14.98 5.42
C GLU A 294 -20.45 -13.93 5.13
N MET A 295 -20.84 -12.71 4.71
CA MET A 295 -19.90 -11.61 4.51
C MET A 295 -19.13 -11.29 5.80
N LYS A 296 -19.83 -11.19 6.94
CA LYS A 296 -19.18 -10.94 8.24
C LYS A 296 -18.16 -12.03 8.59
N ALA A 297 -18.52 -13.29 8.42
CA ALA A 297 -17.60 -14.40 8.70
C ALA A 297 -16.33 -14.36 7.83
N ARG A 298 -16.46 -14.02 6.53
CA ARG A 298 -15.32 -13.87 5.61
C ARG A 298 -14.42 -12.68 5.99
N VAL A 299 -15.01 -11.55 6.34
CA VAL A 299 -14.28 -10.35 6.78
C VAL A 299 -13.49 -10.64 8.06
N GLU A 300 -14.09 -11.31 9.05
CA GLU A 300 -13.38 -11.71 10.27
C GLU A 300 -12.23 -12.66 9.98
N ALA A 301 -12.41 -13.66 9.11
CA ALA A 301 -11.35 -14.58 8.71
C ALA A 301 -10.19 -13.83 8.04
N ALA A 302 -10.49 -12.88 7.15
CA ALA A 302 -9.48 -12.03 6.51
C ALA A 302 -8.73 -11.18 7.55
N LYS A 303 -9.42 -10.60 8.52
CA LYS A 303 -8.85 -9.79 9.60
C LYS A 303 -7.80 -10.58 10.39
N TYR A 304 -8.11 -11.79 10.80
CA TYR A 304 -7.15 -12.62 11.52
C TYR A 304 -5.89 -12.92 10.70
N LEU A 305 -6.01 -13.16 9.41
CA LEU A 305 -4.85 -13.37 8.54
C LEU A 305 -3.99 -12.10 8.39
N VAL A 306 -4.63 -10.94 8.26
CA VAL A 306 -3.93 -9.65 8.16
C VAL A 306 -3.16 -9.36 9.45
N TYR A 307 -3.81 -9.52 10.59
CA TYR A 307 -3.20 -9.29 11.91
C TYR A 307 -2.07 -10.29 12.19
N ALA A 308 -2.27 -11.56 11.84
CA ALA A 308 -1.21 -12.57 11.98
C ALA A 308 0.03 -12.23 11.13
N ALA A 309 -0.16 -11.75 9.90
CA ALA A 309 0.94 -11.30 9.04
C ALA A 309 1.67 -10.08 9.62
N ALA A 310 0.92 -9.13 10.20
CA ALA A 310 1.48 -7.96 10.88
C ALA A 310 2.35 -8.35 12.09
N LEU A 311 1.86 -9.23 12.95
CA LEU A 311 2.60 -9.76 14.09
C LEU A 311 3.86 -10.51 13.66
N LYS A 312 3.78 -11.27 12.55
CA LYS A 312 4.94 -11.99 12.02
C LYS A 312 6.01 -11.05 11.47
N LYS A 313 5.60 -9.95 10.80
CA LYS A 313 6.52 -8.89 10.38
C LYS A 313 7.15 -8.21 11.60
N GLN A 314 6.38 -7.93 12.66
CA GLN A 314 6.93 -7.37 13.90
C GLN A 314 8.01 -8.26 14.49
N GLU A 315 7.78 -9.58 14.57
CA GLU A 315 8.81 -10.52 15.03
C GLU A 315 10.11 -10.43 14.22
N ALA A 316 10.03 -10.26 12.89
CA ALA A 316 11.21 -10.08 12.05
C ALA A 316 11.92 -8.75 12.34
N MET A 317 11.16 -7.66 12.56
CA MET A 317 11.72 -6.35 12.94
C MET A 317 12.38 -6.38 14.33
N ASP A 318 11.86 -7.16 15.25
CA ASP A 318 12.43 -7.40 16.58
C ASP A 318 13.69 -8.29 16.57
N GLY A 319 14.21 -8.60 15.37
CA GLY A 319 15.45 -9.37 15.18
C GLY A 319 15.29 -10.89 15.25
N LYS A 320 14.07 -11.42 15.33
CA LYS A 320 13.85 -12.86 15.22
C LYS A 320 14.13 -13.34 13.78
N LYS A 321 14.75 -14.53 13.65
CA LYS A 321 15.04 -15.15 12.35
C LYS A 321 13.79 -15.79 11.76
N VAL A 322 12.79 -14.99 11.42
CA VAL A 322 11.53 -15.43 10.82
C VAL A 322 11.34 -14.79 9.45
N ARG A 323 10.65 -15.48 8.55
CA ARG A 323 10.18 -14.94 7.29
C ARG A 323 8.67 -14.79 7.38
N TYR A 324 8.12 -13.75 6.73
CA TYR A 324 6.69 -13.46 6.72
C TYR A 324 6.10 -13.35 5.30
N SER A 325 6.90 -13.70 4.27
CA SER A 325 6.47 -13.59 2.86
C SER A 325 5.22 -14.40 2.55
N VAL A 326 5.09 -15.60 3.14
CA VAL A 326 3.94 -16.51 2.93
C VAL A 326 2.70 -15.95 3.63
N GLU A 327 2.83 -15.54 4.88
CA GLU A 327 1.75 -14.96 5.65
C GLU A 327 1.26 -13.64 5.02
N ALA A 328 2.16 -12.79 4.53
CA ALA A 328 1.82 -11.57 3.81
C ALA A 328 1.06 -11.87 2.50
N ALA A 329 1.50 -12.88 1.75
CA ALA A 329 0.83 -13.30 0.52
C ALA A 329 -0.55 -13.91 0.80
N GLN A 330 -0.71 -14.73 1.83
CA GLN A 330 -1.98 -15.30 2.26
C GLN A 330 -2.96 -14.21 2.70
N ALA A 331 -2.52 -13.28 3.54
CA ALA A 331 -3.31 -12.16 3.99
C ALA A 331 -3.81 -11.31 2.82
N LYS A 332 -2.90 -10.94 1.90
CA LYS A 332 -3.24 -10.12 0.72
C LYS A 332 -4.21 -10.84 -0.22
N LEU A 333 -3.97 -12.10 -0.51
CA LEU A 333 -4.84 -12.89 -1.39
C LEU A 333 -6.26 -12.99 -0.85
N ILE A 334 -6.40 -13.34 0.43
CA ILE A 334 -7.72 -13.53 1.05
C ILE A 334 -8.42 -12.20 1.27
N ALA A 335 -7.75 -11.19 1.81
CA ALA A 335 -8.36 -9.88 2.06
C ALA A 335 -8.83 -9.20 0.75
N ALA A 336 -8.03 -9.23 -0.33
CA ALA A 336 -8.39 -8.64 -1.61
C ALA A 336 -9.62 -9.33 -2.24
N ARG A 337 -9.65 -10.66 -2.25
CA ARG A 337 -10.80 -11.43 -2.75
C ARG A 337 -12.04 -11.21 -1.90
N THR A 338 -11.88 -11.14 -0.59
CA THR A 338 -12.99 -10.83 0.33
C THR A 338 -13.54 -9.44 0.05
N ALA A 339 -12.68 -8.43 -0.11
CA ALA A 339 -13.12 -7.07 -0.42
C ALA A 339 -13.91 -6.99 -1.73
N SER A 340 -13.42 -7.63 -2.78
CA SER A 340 -14.11 -7.68 -4.08
C SER A 340 -15.47 -8.39 -4.00
N ASP A 341 -15.57 -9.51 -3.28
CA ASP A 341 -16.84 -10.23 -3.12
C ASP A 341 -17.82 -9.48 -2.23
N VAL A 342 -17.36 -8.99 -1.06
CA VAL A 342 -18.20 -8.28 -0.09
C VAL A 342 -18.76 -6.99 -0.69
N THR A 343 -17.93 -6.15 -1.30
CA THR A 343 -18.39 -4.87 -1.89
C THR A 343 -19.41 -5.09 -3.01
N ARG A 344 -19.21 -6.10 -3.85
CA ARG A 344 -20.16 -6.47 -4.90
C ARG A 344 -21.50 -6.94 -4.32
N ARG A 345 -21.50 -7.77 -3.27
CA ARG A 345 -22.72 -8.26 -2.60
C ARG A 345 -23.40 -7.14 -1.83
N CYS A 346 -22.64 -6.28 -1.17
CA CYS A 346 -23.15 -5.08 -0.52
C CYS A 346 -23.87 -4.16 -1.52
N LEU A 347 -23.25 -3.85 -2.67
CA LEU A 347 -23.87 -3.06 -3.73
C LEU A 347 -25.20 -3.69 -4.19
N GLN A 348 -25.25 -5.00 -4.34
CA GLN A 348 -26.49 -5.72 -4.71
C GLN A 348 -27.60 -5.51 -3.68
N LEU A 349 -27.29 -5.50 -2.38
CA LEU A 349 -28.28 -5.26 -1.30
C LEU A 349 -28.82 -3.83 -1.28
N PHE A 350 -28.06 -2.85 -1.80
CA PHE A 350 -28.54 -1.49 -2.02
C PHE A 350 -29.53 -1.37 -3.20
N GLY A 351 -29.53 -2.36 -4.12
CA GLY A 351 -30.34 -2.31 -5.32
C GLY A 351 -29.99 -1.13 -6.22
N GLY A 352 -30.96 -0.45 -6.83
CA GLY A 352 -30.71 0.71 -7.70
C GLY A 352 -29.94 1.84 -7.06
N TYR A 353 -30.13 2.09 -5.75
CA TYR A 353 -29.35 3.08 -5.02
C TYR A 353 -27.86 2.73 -4.91
N GLY A 354 -27.50 1.44 -4.90
CA GLY A 354 -26.11 1.01 -4.92
C GLY A 354 -25.38 1.34 -6.22
N TYR A 355 -26.12 1.55 -7.31
CA TYR A 355 -25.58 1.86 -8.63
C TYR A 355 -25.43 3.36 -8.88
N THR A 356 -25.98 4.20 -8.00
CA THR A 356 -25.86 5.65 -8.06
C THR A 356 -24.73 6.14 -7.14
N ARG A 357 -24.28 7.39 -7.33
CA ARG A 357 -23.25 8.02 -6.50
C ARG A 357 -23.81 8.68 -5.21
N ASP A 358 -25.05 8.37 -4.84
CA ASP A 358 -25.67 8.90 -3.63
C ASP A 358 -25.12 8.24 -2.36
N TYR A 359 -24.79 6.95 -2.47
CA TYR A 359 -24.17 6.14 -1.41
C TYR A 359 -22.71 5.79 -1.75
N PRO A 360 -21.88 5.52 -0.74
CA PRO A 360 -20.45 5.26 -0.95
C PRO A 360 -20.15 3.88 -1.55
N ILE A 361 -21.14 3.00 -1.62
CA ILE A 361 -20.93 1.57 -1.89
C ILE A 361 -20.37 1.30 -3.30
N GLU A 362 -20.80 2.06 -4.33
CA GLU A 362 -20.28 1.92 -5.69
C GLU A 362 -18.79 2.30 -5.76
N ARG A 363 -18.38 3.36 -5.02
CA ARG A 363 -16.97 3.75 -4.90
C ARG A 363 -16.16 2.66 -4.21
N MET A 364 -16.65 2.10 -3.10
CA MET A 364 -15.98 1.03 -2.37
C MET A 364 -15.78 -0.21 -3.24
N MET A 365 -16.74 -0.55 -4.11
CA MET A 365 -16.61 -1.64 -5.06
C MET A 365 -15.51 -1.36 -6.11
N ARG A 366 -15.43 -0.12 -6.64
CA ARG A 366 -14.37 0.28 -7.59
C ARG A 366 -12.98 0.28 -6.91
N ASP A 367 -12.91 0.80 -5.68
CA ASP A 367 -11.68 0.85 -4.90
C ASP A 367 -11.17 -0.54 -4.53
N ALA A 368 -12.07 -1.48 -4.18
CA ALA A 368 -11.69 -2.84 -3.82
C ALA A 368 -10.95 -3.58 -4.95
N LYS A 369 -11.32 -3.34 -6.21
CA LYS A 369 -10.77 -4.10 -7.35
C LYS A 369 -9.26 -3.97 -7.49
N ILE A 370 -8.68 -2.81 -7.23
CA ILE A 370 -7.24 -2.62 -7.38
C ILE A 370 -6.43 -3.48 -6.40
N THR A 371 -7.01 -3.84 -5.25
CA THR A 371 -6.33 -4.65 -4.23
C THR A 371 -6.01 -6.07 -4.70
N GLU A 372 -6.67 -6.58 -5.72
CA GLU A 372 -6.35 -7.85 -6.39
C GLU A 372 -5.20 -7.72 -7.40
N ILE A 373 -4.83 -6.50 -7.80
CA ILE A 373 -3.95 -6.23 -8.95
C ILE A 373 -2.57 -5.75 -8.49
N TYR A 374 -2.49 -4.62 -7.79
CA TYR A 374 -1.21 -4.01 -7.45
C TYR A 374 -0.48 -4.69 -6.27
N GLU A 375 0.79 -4.37 -6.10
CA GLU A 375 1.72 -5.01 -5.15
C GLU A 375 1.76 -6.55 -5.27
N GLY A 376 1.65 -7.01 -6.51
CA GLY A 376 1.57 -8.41 -6.89
C GLY A 376 0.11 -8.88 -7.02
N THR A 377 -0.26 -9.30 -8.22
CA THR A 377 -1.61 -9.81 -8.51
C THR A 377 -1.98 -10.99 -7.61
N SER A 378 -3.27 -11.35 -7.56
CA SER A 378 -3.72 -12.57 -6.87
C SER A 378 -2.95 -13.82 -7.31
N GLU A 379 -2.57 -13.89 -8.60
CA GLU A 379 -1.76 -14.97 -9.17
C GLU A 379 -0.33 -14.97 -8.60
N VAL A 380 0.28 -13.80 -8.44
CA VAL A 380 1.60 -13.67 -7.80
C VAL A 380 1.55 -14.13 -6.35
N GLN A 381 0.49 -13.79 -5.60
CA GLN A 381 0.33 -14.28 -4.23
C GLN A 381 0.25 -15.83 -4.22
N MET A 382 -0.52 -16.42 -5.14
CA MET A 382 -0.60 -17.87 -5.27
C MET A 382 0.74 -18.51 -5.64
N MET A 383 1.57 -17.84 -6.48
CA MET A 383 2.94 -18.30 -6.80
C MET A 383 3.83 -18.32 -5.54
N VAL A 384 3.76 -17.27 -4.69
CA VAL A 384 4.53 -17.20 -3.44
C VAL A 384 4.12 -18.34 -2.50
N ILE A 385 2.81 -18.53 -2.30
CA ILE A 385 2.25 -19.55 -1.42
C ILE A 385 2.61 -20.96 -1.92
N SER A 386 2.35 -21.25 -3.20
CA SER A 386 2.63 -22.56 -3.78
C SER A 386 4.13 -22.88 -3.83
N GLY A 387 4.97 -21.86 -4.10
CA GLY A 387 6.42 -22.02 -4.07
C GLY A 387 6.97 -22.36 -2.68
N ALA A 388 6.28 -22.00 -1.61
CA ALA A 388 6.63 -22.41 -0.25
C ALA A 388 6.05 -23.79 0.11
N LEU A 389 4.85 -24.08 -0.37
CA LEU A 389 4.14 -25.35 -0.10
C LEU A 389 4.80 -26.56 -0.79
N LEU A 390 5.41 -26.36 -1.97
CA LEU A 390 5.97 -27.41 -2.81
C LEU A 390 7.50 -27.59 -2.64
N LYS A 391 8.13 -26.89 -1.71
CA LYS A 391 9.52 -27.08 -1.30
C LYS A 391 9.63 -28.22 -0.29
#